data_b4d5f8b185e43b42513ee46c479c0b0d
#
_entry.id   b4d5f8b185e43b42513ee46c479c0b0d
#
_cell.length_a   1.000
_cell.length_b   1.000
_cell.length_c   1.000
_cell.angle_alpha   90.00
_cell.angle_beta   90.00
_cell.angle_gamma   90.00
#
_symmetry.space_group_name_H-M   'P 1'
#
loop_
_entity.id
_entity.type
_entity.pdbx_description
1 polymer ?
#
loop_
_entity_poly.entity_id
_entity_poly.type
_entity_poly.pdbx_seq_one_letter_code
_entity_poly.pdbx_strand_id
1 'polypeptide(L)'
;MEPVVQVAARKRLPKGERGRQLLDVAWAIVRSEGTDALTLGYLAERAGVTKPVVYDHFGTRTGLLGVLYGEYDSRQHALMDAALQASEKSLPAVAKVIAATYVNCVMEMGREMPGVSAALAGSPELDALKKELEAEFLVKCRDALQPFAKRPIAPAAMRAMLGAAEAVSFAAAAGEFDPAEAENEIYDAIVRIAQRA
;
A
#
# COMPACT_ATOMS: atom_id res chain seq x y z
N MET A 1 9.59 -9.98 -55.91
CA MET A 1 8.49 -10.59 -55.10
C MET A 1 8.93 -10.47 -53.65
N GLU A 2 8.54 -9.40 -52.98
CA GLU A 2 8.91 -9.15 -51.58
C GLU A 2 8.05 -10.01 -50.66
N PRO A 3 8.60 -10.54 -49.57
CA PRO A 3 7.82 -11.33 -48.61
C PRO A 3 6.92 -10.40 -47.79
N VAL A 4 5.61 -10.64 -47.89
CA VAL A 4 4.61 -10.01 -47.01
C VAL A 4 4.87 -10.49 -45.59
N VAL A 5 5.35 -9.60 -44.74
CA VAL A 5 5.48 -9.85 -43.28
C VAL A 5 4.08 -9.98 -42.70
N GLN A 6 3.72 -11.21 -42.41
CA GLN A 6 2.45 -11.57 -41.76
C GLN A 6 2.50 -11.04 -40.32
N VAL A 7 1.83 -9.90 -40.05
CA VAL A 7 1.63 -9.38 -38.69
C VAL A 7 0.76 -10.39 -37.95
N ALA A 8 1.36 -11.10 -37.02
CA ALA A 8 0.65 -12.07 -36.17
C ALA A 8 -0.55 -11.39 -35.49
N ALA A 9 -1.74 -11.93 -35.71
CA ALA A 9 -2.99 -11.44 -35.13
C ALA A 9 -2.85 -11.42 -33.60
N ARG A 10 -2.88 -10.20 -33.01
CA ARG A 10 -2.84 -10.00 -31.54
C ARG A 10 -3.99 -10.79 -30.91
N LYS A 11 -3.66 -11.86 -30.19
CA LYS A 11 -4.61 -12.70 -29.46
C LYS A 11 -5.43 -11.84 -28.50
N ARG A 12 -6.75 -11.83 -28.64
CA ARG A 12 -7.65 -11.08 -27.78
C ARG A 12 -7.69 -11.77 -26.42
N LEU A 13 -7.02 -11.18 -25.40
CA LEU A 13 -7.05 -11.70 -24.04
C LEU A 13 -8.44 -11.56 -23.41
N PRO A 14 -8.88 -12.51 -22.56
CA PRO A 14 -10.04 -12.32 -21.69
C PRO A 14 -9.92 -11.07 -20.83
N LYS A 15 -11.05 -10.50 -20.40
CA LYS A 15 -11.08 -9.23 -19.65
C LYS A 15 -10.19 -9.25 -18.39
N GLY A 16 -10.24 -10.34 -17.61
CA GLY A 16 -9.42 -10.47 -16.38
C GLY A 16 -7.92 -10.54 -16.68
N GLU A 17 -7.50 -11.32 -17.69
CA GLU A 17 -6.09 -11.41 -18.09
C GLU A 17 -5.59 -10.07 -18.66
N ARG A 18 -6.45 -9.35 -19.37
CA ARG A 18 -6.13 -8.00 -19.86
C ARG A 18 -5.96 -7.02 -18.73
N GLY A 19 -6.83 -7.05 -17.72
CA GLY A 19 -6.71 -6.23 -16.52
C GLY A 19 -5.38 -6.47 -15.80
N ARG A 20 -5.01 -7.75 -15.60
CA ARG A 20 -3.71 -8.10 -14.98
C ARG A 20 -2.53 -7.58 -15.80
N GLN A 21 -2.52 -7.80 -17.12
CA GLN A 21 -1.47 -7.26 -17.99
C GLN A 21 -1.33 -5.74 -17.88
N LEU A 22 -2.47 -5.01 -17.83
CA LEU A 22 -2.44 -3.56 -17.70
C LEU A 22 -1.87 -3.12 -16.35
N LEU A 23 -2.23 -3.81 -15.26
CA LEU A 23 -1.68 -3.54 -13.94
C LEU A 23 -0.18 -3.83 -13.86
N ASP A 24 0.30 -4.92 -14.45
CA ASP A 24 1.73 -5.24 -14.49
C ASP A 24 2.53 -4.16 -15.22
N VAL A 25 2.00 -3.64 -16.34
CA VAL A 25 2.61 -2.51 -17.07
C VAL A 25 2.55 -1.21 -16.26
N ALA A 26 1.42 -0.95 -15.58
CA ALA A 26 1.26 0.22 -14.72
C ALA A 26 2.26 0.20 -13.55
N TRP A 27 2.44 -0.95 -12.91
CA TRP A 27 3.47 -1.14 -11.88
C TRP A 27 4.88 -0.90 -12.40
N ALA A 28 5.19 -1.37 -13.60
CA ALA A 28 6.50 -1.12 -14.22
C ALA A 28 6.74 0.39 -14.44
N ILE A 29 5.72 1.12 -14.94
CA ILE A 29 5.81 2.59 -15.13
C ILE A 29 6.03 3.28 -13.78
N VAL A 30 5.21 2.97 -12.78
CA VAL A 30 5.27 3.62 -11.46
C VAL A 30 6.64 3.42 -10.80
N ARG A 31 7.17 2.19 -10.83
CA ARG A 31 8.49 1.89 -10.24
C ARG A 31 9.65 2.57 -10.95
N SER A 32 9.59 2.72 -12.27
CA SER A 32 10.69 3.29 -13.05
C SER A 32 10.62 4.80 -13.26
N GLU A 33 9.40 5.37 -13.28
CA GLU A 33 9.16 6.75 -13.70
C GLU A 33 8.31 7.55 -12.69
N GLY A 34 7.83 6.90 -11.63
CA GLY A 34 6.97 7.50 -10.60
C GLY A 34 5.50 7.57 -10.98
N THR A 35 4.66 7.89 -9.99
CA THR A 35 3.20 7.97 -10.18
C THR A 35 2.77 9.08 -11.13
N ASP A 36 3.55 10.15 -11.25
CA ASP A 36 3.22 11.29 -12.12
C ASP A 36 3.30 10.95 -13.60
N ALA A 37 4.19 10.04 -13.98
CA ALA A 37 4.30 9.55 -15.35
C ALA A 37 3.10 8.67 -15.76
N LEU A 38 2.39 8.07 -14.79
CA LEU A 38 1.29 7.16 -15.06
C LEU A 38 0.02 7.91 -15.51
N THR A 39 -0.23 7.88 -16.82
CA THR A 39 -1.49 8.31 -17.43
C THR A 39 -2.15 7.14 -18.16
N LEU A 40 -3.48 7.19 -18.33
CA LEU A 40 -4.20 6.13 -19.07
C LEU A 40 -3.75 6.04 -20.54
N GLY A 41 -3.36 7.18 -21.13
CA GLY A 41 -2.84 7.24 -22.49
C GLY A 41 -1.47 6.58 -22.61
N TYR A 42 -0.56 6.89 -21.70
CA TYR A 42 0.78 6.31 -21.64
C TYR A 42 0.75 4.82 -21.32
N LEU A 43 -0.12 4.42 -20.38
CA LEU A 43 -0.35 3.00 -20.11
C LEU A 43 -0.81 2.24 -21.35
N ALA A 44 -1.76 2.82 -22.13
CA ALA A 44 -2.24 2.19 -23.37
C ALA A 44 -1.10 1.98 -24.39
N GLU A 45 -0.26 3.00 -24.57
CA GLU A 45 0.91 2.94 -25.43
C GLU A 45 1.88 1.84 -24.99
N ARG A 46 2.30 1.87 -23.71
CA ARG A 46 3.25 0.90 -23.14
C ARG A 46 2.73 -0.53 -23.15
N ALA A 47 1.43 -0.73 -22.92
CA ALA A 47 0.77 -2.04 -22.97
C ALA A 47 0.45 -2.50 -24.41
N GLY A 48 0.63 -1.62 -25.39
CA GLY A 48 0.33 -1.90 -26.79
C GLY A 48 -1.14 -2.15 -27.06
N VAL A 49 -2.04 -1.44 -26.37
CA VAL A 49 -3.50 -1.50 -26.55
C VAL A 49 -4.06 -0.13 -26.95
N THR A 50 -5.33 -0.09 -27.31
CA THR A 50 -6.00 1.19 -27.58
C THR A 50 -6.47 1.86 -26.29
N LYS A 51 -6.52 3.20 -26.27
CA LYS A 51 -6.99 3.96 -25.09
C LYS A 51 -8.37 3.49 -24.55
N PRO A 52 -9.40 3.24 -25.38
CA PRO A 52 -10.66 2.72 -24.89
C PRO A 52 -10.55 1.47 -24.01
N VAL A 53 -9.63 0.55 -24.32
CA VAL A 53 -9.41 -0.66 -23.50
C VAL A 53 -8.97 -0.29 -22.08
N VAL A 54 -8.09 0.67 -21.93
CA VAL A 54 -7.60 1.12 -20.61
C VAL A 54 -8.70 1.85 -19.84
N TYR A 55 -9.45 2.72 -20.55
CA TYR A 55 -10.60 3.43 -19.96
C TYR A 55 -11.71 2.47 -19.48
N ASP A 56 -11.97 1.39 -20.22
CA ASP A 56 -12.95 0.35 -19.83
C ASP A 56 -12.54 -0.41 -18.55
N HIS A 57 -11.24 -0.45 -18.23
CA HIS A 57 -10.75 -1.12 -17.02
C HIS A 57 -10.69 -0.19 -15.80
N PHE A 58 -10.27 1.06 -15.97
CA PHE A 58 -9.91 1.91 -14.85
C PHE A 58 -10.73 3.21 -14.77
N GLY A 59 -11.46 3.57 -15.83
CA GLY A 59 -12.24 4.80 -15.90
C GLY A 59 -11.37 6.06 -15.91
N THR A 60 -10.64 6.31 -14.83
CA THR A 60 -9.82 7.50 -14.63
C THR A 60 -8.39 7.15 -14.18
N ARG A 61 -7.48 8.13 -14.25
CA ARG A 61 -6.14 8.00 -13.64
C ARG A 61 -6.23 7.74 -12.13
N THR A 62 -7.15 8.44 -11.46
CA THR A 62 -7.43 8.25 -10.03
C THR A 62 -7.89 6.82 -9.74
N GLY A 63 -8.81 6.28 -10.53
CA GLY A 63 -9.26 4.90 -10.41
C GLY A 63 -8.11 3.89 -10.59
N LEU A 64 -7.22 4.11 -11.57
CA LEU A 64 -6.03 3.27 -11.76
C LEU A 64 -5.08 3.35 -10.55
N LEU A 65 -4.78 4.56 -10.05
CA LEU A 65 -3.94 4.72 -8.86
C LEU A 65 -4.56 4.07 -7.62
N GLY A 66 -5.89 4.17 -7.46
CA GLY A 66 -6.62 3.50 -6.38
C GLY A 66 -6.47 1.98 -6.42
N VAL A 67 -6.56 1.36 -7.61
CA VAL A 67 -6.33 -0.08 -7.76
C VAL A 67 -4.90 -0.47 -7.40
N LEU A 68 -3.89 0.28 -7.86
CA LEU A 68 -2.49 0.00 -7.52
C LEU A 68 -2.24 0.16 -6.02
N TYR A 69 -2.78 1.21 -5.41
CA TYR A 69 -2.63 1.45 -3.97
C TYR A 69 -3.31 0.34 -3.14
N GLY A 70 -4.51 -0.08 -3.52
CA GLY A 70 -5.21 -1.19 -2.88
C GLY A 70 -4.47 -2.54 -3.04
N GLU A 71 -3.86 -2.82 -4.20
CA GLU A 71 -2.99 -4.00 -4.37
C GLU A 71 -1.74 -3.93 -3.48
N TYR A 72 -1.13 -2.74 -3.37
CA TYR A 72 0.01 -2.52 -2.48
C TYR A 72 -0.38 -2.81 -1.03
N ASP A 73 -1.44 -2.19 -0.54
CA ASP A 73 -1.97 -2.34 0.81
C ASP A 73 -2.31 -3.81 1.13
N SER A 74 -3.00 -4.50 0.22
CA SER A 74 -3.33 -5.92 0.37
C SER A 74 -2.09 -6.80 0.52
N ARG A 75 -1.00 -6.51 -0.18
CA ARG A 75 0.29 -7.21 -0.03
C ARG A 75 0.91 -6.96 1.35
N GLN A 76 0.89 -5.71 1.82
CA GLN A 76 1.41 -5.36 3.14
C GLN A 76 0.60 -6.02 4.26
N HIS A 77 -0.72 -6.06 4.12
CA HIS A 77 -1.60 -6.78 5.05
C HIS A 77 -1.29 -8.29 5.11
N ALA A 78 -1.04 -8.92 3.98
CA ALA A 78 -0.67 -10.34 3.93
C ALA A 78 0.71 -10.61 4.59
N LEU A 79 1.68 -9.72 4.41
CA LEU A 79 2.99 -9.80 5.08
C LEU A 79 2.84 -9.66 6.59
N MET A 80 2.05 -8.71 7.06
CA MET A 80 1.76 -8.52 8.48
C MET A 80 1.07 -9.76 9.08
N ASP A 81 0.06 -10.32 8.39
CA ASP A 81 -0.62 -11.52 8.85
C ASP A 81 0.32 -12.71 8.99
N ALA A 82 1.18 -12.94 8.02
CA ALA A 82 2.19 -13.99 8.06
C ALA A 82 3.18 -13.76 9.23
N ALA A 83 3.63 -12.53 9.44
CA ALA A 83 4.54 -12.19 10.53
C ALA A 83 3.88 -12.37 11.91
N LEU A 84 2.61 -11.95 12.07
CA LEU A 84 1.84 -12.17 13.31
C LEU A 84 1.58 -13.65 13.59
N GLN A 85 1.36 -14.46 12.56
CA GLN A 85 1.19 -15.91 12.72
C GLN A 85 2.48 -16.59 13.18
N ALA A 86 3.61 -16.16 12.63
CA ALA A 86 4.93 -16.72 12.95
C ALA A 86 5.50 -16.20 14.29
N SER A 87 4.98 -15.10 14.82
CA SER A 87 5.47 -14.49 16.04
C SER A 87 5.02 -15.23 17.30
N GLU A 88 5.79 -15.07 18.38
CA GLU A 88 5.40 -15.45 19.72
C GLU A 88 4.10 -14.73 20.14
N LYS A 89 3.23 -15.42 20.86
CA LYS A 89 1.96 -14.85 21.35
C LYS A 89 2.19 -14.06 22.64
N SER A 90 3.00 -13.02 22.54
CA SER A 90 3.32 -12.10 23.64
C SER A 90 3.15 -10.65 23.18
N LEU A 91 2.79 -9.74 24.11
CA LEU A 91 2.67 -8.32 23.79
C LEU A 91 3.94 -7.74 23.12
N PRO A 92 5.16 -8.01 23.64
CA PRO A 92 6.36 -7.50 23.01
C PRO A 92 6.56 -7.99 21.57
N ALA A 93 6.30 -9.27 21.29
CA ALA A 93 6.46 -9.83 19.97
C ALA A 93 5.45 -9.26 18.97
N VAL A 94 4.17 -9.18 19.35
CA VAL A 94 3.10 -8.60 18.51
C VAL A 94 3.35 -7.12 18.25
N ALA A 95 3.72 -6.34 19.29
CA ALA A 95 4.03 -4.93 19.15
C ALA A 95 5.21 -4.70 18.19
N LYS A 96 6.26 -5.53 18.29
CA LYS A 96 7.42 -5.47 17.39
C LYS A 96 7.03 -5.75 15.94
N VAL A 97 6.20 -6.76 15.69
CA VAL A 97 5.71 -7.07 14.34
C VAL A 97 4.93 -5.90 13.75
N ILE A 98 4.00 -5.31 14.52
CA ILE A 98 3.20 -4.17 14.05
C ILE A 98 4.10 -2.98 13.71
N ALA A 99 5.04 -2.62 14.60
CA ALA A 99 5.95 -1.50 14.40
C ALA A 99 6.84 -1.70 13.16
N ALA A 100 7.53 -2.84 13.09
CA ALA A 100 8.42 -3.14 11.97
C ALA A 100 7.67 -3.22 10.62
N THR A 101 6.49 -3.86 10.59
CA THR A 101 5.70 -3.95 9.36
C THR A 101 5.26 -2.58 8.88
N TYR A 102 4.86 -1.68 9.79
CA TYR A 102 4.41 -0.34 9.40
C TYR A 102 5.57 0.50 8.83
N VAL A 103 6.72 0.55 9.52
CA VAL A 103 7.90 1.29 9.04
C VAL A 103 8.35 0.75 7.67
N ASN A 104 8.47 -0.57 7.53
CA ASN A 104 8.86 -1.19 6.27
C ASN A 104 7.85 -0.88 5.15
N CYS A 105 6.55 -0.89 5.45
CA CYS A 105 5.51 -0.50 4.49
C CYS A 105 5.75 0.91 3.95
N VAL A 106 5.98 1.90 4.81
CA VAL A 106 6.23 3.29 4.39
C VAL A 106 7.53 3.41 3.59
N MET A 107 8.61 2.74 4.03
CA MET A 107 9.89 2.74 3.33
C MET A 107 9.79 2.11 1.93
N GLU A 108 9.08 1.00 1.79
CA GLU A 108 8.87 0.33 0.51
C GLU A 108 7.91 1.11 -0.40
N MET A 109 6.88 1.73 0.17
CA MET A 109 5.95 2.57 -0.59
C MET A 109 6.68 3.70 -1.32
N GLY A 110 7.64 4.35 -0.66
CA GLY A 110 8.47 5.39 -1.28
C GLY A 110 9.30 4.86 -2.46
N ARG A 111 9.70 3.61 -2.42
CA ARG A 111 10.48 2.94 -3.50
C ARG A 111 9.60 2.38 -4.61
N GLU A 112 8.49 1.71 -4.24
CA GLU A 112 7.60 1.05 -5.22
C GLU A 112 6.64 2.02 -5.91
N MET A 113 6.23 3.07 -5.21
CA MET A 113 5.26 4.06 -5.70
C MET A 113 5.72 5.50 -5.44
N PRO A 114 6.86 5.95 -6.01
CA PRO A 114 7.32 7.32 -5.83
C PRO A 114 6.22 8.33 -6.20
N GLY A 115 5.97 9.30 -5.31
CA GLY A 115 4.95 10.34 -5.51
C GLY A 115 3.51 9.94 -5.12
N VAL A 116 3.26 8.69 -4.69
CA VAL A 116 1.89 8.24 -4.32
C VAL A 116 1.31 9.06 -3.17
N SER A 117 2.10 9.42 -2.17
CA SER A 117 1.61 10.22 -1.02
C SER A 117 1.03 11.58 -1.45
N ALA A 118 1.69 12.24 -2.39
CA ALA A 118 1.17 13.49 -2.98
C ALA A 118 -0.11 13.25 -3.79
N ALA A 119 -0.17 12.15 -4.55
CA ALA A 119 -1.36 11.78 -5.31
C ALA A 119 -2.56 11.46 -4.39
N LEU A 120 -2.33 10.76 -3.28
CA LEU A 120 -3.35 10.47 -2.28
C LEU A 120 -3.88 11.76 -1.63
N ALA A 121 -2.99 12.65 -1.21
CA ALA A 121 -3.38 13.92 -0.60
C ALA A 121 -4.08 14.89 -1.58
N GLY A 122 -3.77 14.81 -2.87
CA GLY A 122 -4.31 15.68 -3.91
C GLY A 122 -5.69 15.27 -4.46
N SER A 123 -6.25 14.11 -4.05
CA SER A 123 -7.50 13.57 -4.57
C SER A 123 -8.43 13.15 -3.43
N PRO A 124 -9.63 13.78 -3.30
CA PRO A 124 -10.62 13.36 -2.29
C PRO A 124 -11.02 11.88 -2.38
N GLU A 125 -11.04 11.33 -3.57
CA GLU A 125 -11.36 9.92 -3.86
C GLU A 125 -10.28 8.97 -3.30
N LEU A 126 -9.01 9.31 -3.53
CA LEU A 126 -7.88 8.53 -3.00
C LEU A 126 -7.69 8.73 -1.50
N ASP A 127 -7.96 9.93 -0.97
CA ASP A 127 -7.95 10.19 0.48
C ASP A 127 -9.05 9.37 1.19
N ALA A 128 -10.23 9.25 0.59
CA ALA A 128 -11.29 8.39 1.12
C ALA A 128 -10.87 6.91 1.13
N LEU A 129 -10.28 6.41 0.04
CA LEU A 129 -9.74 5.05 -0.02
C LEU A 129 -8.65 4.83 1.04
N LYS A 130 -7.70 5.76 1.19
CA LYS A 130 -6.67 5.69 2.23
C LYS A 130 -7.29 5.55 3.62
N LYS A 131 -8.30 6.36 3.94
CA LYS A 131 -9.00 6.31 5.25
C LYS A 131 -9.73 4.99 5.49
N GLU A 132 -10.28 4.38 4.45
CA GLU A 132 -10.92 3.07 4.53
C GLU A 132 -9.89 1.99 4.86
N LEU A 133 -8.79 1.92 4.13
CA LEU A 133 -7.70 0.97 4.36
C LEU A 133 -7.04 1.17 5.73
N GLU A 134 -6.84 2.40 6.17
CA GLU A 134 -6.39 2.71 7.54
C GLU A 134 -7.35 2.18 8.61
N ALA A 135 -8.65 2.28 8.38
CA ALA A 135 -9.64 1.75 9.34
C ALA A 135 -9.54 0.22 9.46
N GLU A 136 -9.35 -0.49 8.35
CA GLU A 136 -9.12 -1.93 8.34
C GLU A 136 -7.83 -2.31 9.07
N PHE A 137 -6.74 -1.58 8.81
CA PHE A 137 -5.47 -1.75 9.53
C PHE A 137 -5.61 -1.56 11.04
N LEU A 138 -6.34 -0.52 11.48
CA LEU A 138 -6.57 -0.26 12.90
C LEU A 138 -7.40 -1.36 13.58
N VAL A 139 -8.39 -1.92 12.89
CA VAL A 139 -9.15 -3.08 13.39
C VAL A 139 -8.22 -4.27 13.59
N LYS A 140 -7.40 -4.59 12.60
CA LYS A 140 -6.42 -5.68 12.67
C LYS A 140 -5.42 -5.50 13.82
N CYS A 141 -4.84 -4.32 13.97
CA CYS A 141 -3.93 -4.01 15.07
C CYS A 141 -4.60 -4.15 16.44
N ARG A 142 -5.81 -3.59 16.59
CA ARG A 142 -6.58 -3.71 17.84
C ARG A 142 -6.84 -5.17 18.17
N ASP A 143 -7.30 -5.96 17.22
CA ASP A 143 -7.66 -7.36 17.44
C ASP A 143 -6.43 -8.21 17.80
N ALA A 144 -5.25 -7.88 17.25
CA ALA A 144 -3.98 -8.51 17.61
C ALA A 144 -3.50 -8.12 19.02
N LEU A 145 -3.78 -6.90 19.48
CA LEU A 145 -3.33 -6.37 20.78
C LEU A 145 -4.32 -6.63 21.93
N GLN A 146 -5.62 -6.75 21.63
CA GLN A 146 -6.68 -6.89 22.61
C GLN A 146 -6.49 -8.06 23.60
N PRO A 147 -5.95 -9.24 23.22
CA PRO A 147 -5.67 -10.32 24.14
C PRO A 147 -4.70 -9.98 25.28
N PHE A 148 -3.90 -8.94 25.14
CA PHE A 148 -2.91 -8.48 26.11
C PHE A 148 -3.36 -7.28 26.94
N ALA A 149 -4.53 -6.72 26.66
CA ALA A 149 -5.11 -5.59 27.37
C ALA A 149 -6.14 -6.09 28.40
N LYS A 150 -6.24 -5.41 29.55
CA LYS A 150 -7.20 -5.74 30.61
C LYS A 150 -8.60 -5.18 30.34
N ARG A 151 -8.68 -4.16 29.51
CA ARG A 151 -9.92 -3.47 29.13
C ARG A 151 -9.95 -3.27 27.61
N PRO A 152 -11.09 -2.97 27.00
CA PRO A 152 -11.17 -2.65 25.59
C PRO A 152 -10.22 -1.49 25.21
N ILE A 153 -9.41 -1.69 24.18
CA ILE A 153 -8.53 -0.64 23.66
C ILE A 153 -9.41 0.41 22.95
N ALA A 154 -9.32 1.65 23.42
CA ALA A 154 -10.14 2.74 22.90
C ALA A 154 -9.80 3.06 21.43
N PRO A 155 -10.79 3.30 20.56
CA PRO A 155 -10.54 3.69 19.15
C PRO A 155 -9.65 4.91 19.00
N ALA A 156 -9.79 5.89 19.89
CA ALA A 156 -8.94 7.09 19.90
C ALA A 156 -7.45 6.76 20.16
N ALA A 157 -7.16 5.76 21.00
CA ALA A 157 -5.80 5.32 21.26
C ALA A 157 -5.17 4.67 20.01
N MET A 158 -5.96 3.86 19.28
CA MET A 158 -5.52 3.26 18.03
C MET A 158 -5.26 4.33 16.95
N ARG A 159 -6.10 5.35 16.87
CA ARG A 159 -5.90 6.46 15.93
C ARG A 159 -4.67 7.30 16.28
N ALA A 160 -4.41 7.54 17.57
CA ALA A 160 -3.19 8.21 18.04
C ALA A 160 -1.92 7.40 17.71
N MET A 161 -1.99 6.07 17.87
CA MET A 161 -0.91 5.15 17.45
C MET A 161 -0.62 5.29 15.96
N LEU A 162 -1.65 5.25 15.11
CA LEU A 162 -1.49 5.38 13.67
C LEU A 162 -0.87 6.73 13.29
N GLY A 163 -1.36 7.83 13.87
CA GLY A 163 -0.80 9.16 13.59
C GLY A 163 0.67 9.29 14.00
N ALA A 164 1.05 8.70 15.15
CA ALA A 164 2.44 8.65 15.56
C ALA A 164 3.27 7.78 14.60
N ALA A 165 2.78 6.58 14.25
CA ALA A 165 3.45 5.66 13.33
C ALA A 165 3.65 6.31 11.94
N GLU A 166 2.64 6.98 11.42
CA GLU A 166 2.71 7.71 10.15
C GLU A 166 3.79 8.80 10.20
N ALA A 167 3.74 9.67 11.21
CA ALA A 167 4.66 10.79 11.34
C ALA A 167 6.13 10.34 11.42
N VAL A 168 6.44 9.38 12.31
CA VAL A 168 7.83 8.94 12.49
C VAL A 168 8.33 8.10 11.30
N SER A 169 7.47 7.31 10.65
CA SER A 169 7.87 6.52 9.50
C SER A 169 8.16 7.37 8.27
N PHE A 170 7.37 8.44 8.03
CA PHE A 170 7.66 9.38 6.94
C PHE A 170 8.90 10.22 7.20
N ALA A 171 9.15 10.63 8.44
CA ALA A 171 10.39 11.32 8.81
C ALA A 171 11.63 10.41 8.62
N ALA A 172 11.55 9.15 9.02
CA ALA A 172 12.61 8.18 8.74
C ALA A 172 12.81 7.96 7.23
N ALA A 173 11.73 7.87 6.45
CA ALA A 173 11.81 7.76 4.99
C ALA A 173 12.42 9.01 4.33
N ALA A 174 12.27 10.19 4.94
CA ALA A 174 12.93 11.43 4.54
C ALA A 174 14.41 11.51 4.98
N GLY A 175 14.88 10.56 5.78
CA GLY A 175 16.26 10.51 6.27
C GLY A 175 16.54 11.39 7.49
N GLU A 176 15.51 11.78 8.25
CA GLU A 176 15.67 12.58 9.46
C GLU A 176 16.30 11.78 10.60
N PHE A 177 16.04 10.47 10.66
CA PHE A 177 16.62 9.50 11.60
C PHE A 177 16.55 8.07 11.06
N ASP A 178 17.16 7.14 11.78
CA ASP A 178 17.21 5.74 11.38
C ASP A 178 15.82 5.07 11.46
N PRO A 179 15.43 4.26 10.47
CA PRO A 179 14.18 3.49 10.54
C PRO A 179 14.02 2.65 11.82
N ALA A 180 15.11 2.16 12.41
CA ALA A 180 15.07 1.45 13.69
C ALA A 180 14.63 2.36 14.86
N GLU A 181 14.94 3.65 14.82
CA GLU A 181 14.43 4.61 15.82
C GLU A 181 12.92 4.76 15.69
N ALA A 182 12.39 4.87 14.47
CA ALA A 182 10.95 4.91 14.22
C ALA A 182 10.25 3.62 14.70
N GLU A 183 10.83 2.45 14.44
CA GLU A 183 10.30 1.17 14.93
C GLU A 183 10.22 1.13 16.47
N ASN A 184 11.25 1.60 17.17
CA ASN A 184 11.29 1.63 18.63
C ASN A 184 10.23 2.56 19.20
N GLU A 185 10.04 3.76 18.65
CA GLU A 185 9.03 4.70 19.12
C GLU A 185 7.60 4.17 18.89
N ILE A 186 7.34 3.54 17.75
CA ILE A 186 6.05 2.91 17.46
C ILE A 186 5.82 1.73 18.41
N TYR A 187 6.82 0.87 18.63
CA TYR A 187 6.76 -0.24 19.56
C TYR A 187 6.39 0.23 20.98
N ASP A 188 7.08 1.25 21.49
CA ASP A 188 6.84 1.81 22.80
C ASP A 188 5.42 2.38 22.95
N ALA A 189 4.94 3.08 21.91
CA ALA A 189 3.58 3.61 21.86
C ALA A 189 2.53 2.47 21.94
N ILE A 190 2.73 1.39 21.17
CA ILE A 190 1.84 0.22 21.16
C ILE A 190 1.80 -0.45 22.54
N VAL A 191 2.97 -0.72 23.15
CA VAL A 191 3.06 -1.37 24.46
C VAL A 191 2.35 -0.53 25.53
N ARG A 192 2.57 0.78 25.56
CA ARG A 192 1.90 1.71 26.50
C ARG A 192 0.38 1.73 26.31
N ILE A 193 -0.12 1.68 25.07
CA ILE A 193 -1.56 1.63 24.78
C ILE A 193 -2.16 0.34 25.32
N ALA A 194 -1.57 -0.82 25.08
CA ALA A 194 -2.08 -2.10 25.53
C ALA A 194 -2.04 -2.23 27.06
N GLN A 195 -0.97 -1.73 27.72
CA GLN A 195 -0.81 -1.82 29.17
C GLN A 195 -1.77 -0.93 29.96
N ARG A 196 -2.15 0.24 29.42
CA ARG A 196 -3.09 1.16 30.09
C ARG A 196 -4.57 0.82 29.84
N ALA A 197 -4.85 0.01 28.84
CA ALA A 197 -6.18 -0.52 28.57
C ALA A 197 -6.41 -1.81 29.39
#